data_131e61dffcbae8944cffdd848ad3359d
#
_entry.id   131e61dffcbae8944cffdd848ad3359d
#
_cell.length_a   1.000
_cell.length_b   1.000
_cell.length_c   1.000
_cell.angle_alpha   90.00
_cell.angle_beta   90.00
_cell.angle_gamma   90.00
#
_symmetry.space_group_name_H-M   'P 1'
#
loop_
_entity.id
_entity.type
_entity.pdbx_description
1 polymer ?
#
loop_
_entity_poly.entity_id
_entity_poly.type
_entity_poly.pdbx_seq_one_letter_code
_entity_poly.pdbx_strand_id
1 'polypeptide(L)'
;MKRITLIFLILICAILFVSCDNSDSKEMQWGSFTAEKTYSFDKTFYAVQSVAEKEDASYIVVDIYKTGNDEKIYSFSPARARDFWGICWEETTYNIWIQSADVGVLCYEYQDGCWNLNENEVRPKEIISKYD
;
A
#
# COMPACT_ATOMS: atom_id res chain seq x y z
N MET A 1 -39.40 -7.74 -39.12
CA MET A 1 -39.40 -6.83 -37.96
C MET A 1 -39.07 -7.49 -36.63
N LYS A 2 -39.41 -8.74 -36.35
CA LYS A 2 -39.13 -9.41 -35.07
C LYS A 2 -37.63 -9.67 -34.75
N ARG A 3 -36.76 -9.78 -35.75
CA ARG A 3 -35.33 -10.07 -35.57
C ARG A 3 -34.48 -8.83 -35.19
N ILE A 4 -34.89 -7.65 -35.63
CA ILE A 4 -34.17 -6.40 -35.35
C ILE A 4 -34.43 -5.96 -33.91
N THR A 5 -35.61 -6.20 -33.37
CA THR A 5 -35.99 -5.85 -32.00
C THR A 5 -35.20 -6.69 -30.97
N LEU A 6 -34.90 -7.95 -31.30
CA LEU A 6 -34.15 -8.85 -30.43
C LEU A 6 -32.66 -8.42 -30.31
N ILE A 7 -32.06 -7.99 -31.43
CA ILE A 7 -30.67 -7.52 -31.46
C ILE A 7 -30.50 -6.23 -30.66
N PHE A 8 -31.48 -5.34 -30.73
CA PHE A 8 -31.47 -4.09 -29.96
C PHE A 8 -31.61 -4.34 -28.45
N LEU A 9 -32.38 -5.34 -28.04
CA LEU A 9 -32.55 -5.70 -26.64
C LEU A 9 -31.27 -6.30 -26.04
N ILE A 10 -30.56 -7.12 -26.84
CA ILE A 10 -29.27 -7.70 -26.40
C ILE A 10 -28.18 -6.64 -26.29
N LEU A 11 -28.19 -5.64 -27.16
CA LEU A 11 -27.21 -4.53 -27.10
C LEU A 11 -27.44 -3.64 -25.88
N ILE A 12 -28.70 -3.42 -25.45
CA ILE A 12 -29.02 -2.62 -24.24
C ILE A 12 -28.63 -3.38 -22.96
N CYS A 13 -28.77 -4.70 -22.92
CA CYS A 13 -28.33 -5.51 -21.78
C CYS A 13 -26.79 -5.53 -21.62
N ALA A 14 -26.02 -5.38 -22.69
CA ALA A 14 -24.57 -5.37 -22.63
C ALA A 14 -23.98 -4.05 -22.05
N ILE A 15 -24.76 -2.98 -22.03
CA ILE A 15 -24.31 -1.66 -21.51
C ILE A 15 -24.53 -1.51 -20.00
N LEU A 16 -25.35 -2.38 -19.39
CA LEU A 16 -25.67 -2.29 -17.95
C LEU A 16 -24.69 -3.00 -17.01
N PHE A 17 -23.62 -3.60 -17.52
CA PHE A 17 -22.61 -4.28 -16.69
C PHE A 17 -21.27 -3.54 -16.59
N VAL A 18 -21.19 -2.26 -16.94
CA VAL A 18 -20.04 -1.43 -16.67
C VAL A 18 -20.37 -0.48 -15.51
N SER A 19 -20.71 -1.05 -14.38
CA SER A 19 -20.56 -0.38 -13.10
C SER A 19 -19.41 -1.09 -12.38
N CYS A 20 -18.19 -0.84 -12.85
CA CYS A 20 -17.04 -1.01 -11.99
C CYS A 20 -17.02 0.18 -11.04
N ASP A 21 -17.55 -0.01 -9.86
CA ASP A 21 -17.17 0.76 -8.70
C ASP A 21 -15.70 0.47 -8.44
N ASN A 22 -14.83 1.15 -9.16
CA ASN A 22 -13.44 1.34 -8.75
C ASN A 22 -13.45 2.44 -7.68
N SER A 23 -13.94 2.13 -6.51
CA SER A 23 -13.46 2.79 -5.31
C SER A 23 -12.02 2.30 -5.13
N ASP A 24 -11.06 3.04 -5.67
CA ASP A 24 -9.63 2.88 -5.39
C ASP A 24 -9.34 3.28 -3.93
N SER A 25 -9.95 2.57 -2.99
CA SER A 25 -9.46 2.59 -1.62
C SER A 25 -8.16 1.81 -1.65
N LYS A 26 -7.04 2.50 -1.53
CA LYS A 26 -5.74 1.86 -1.35
C LYS A 26 -5.78 1.07 -0.05
N GLU A 27 -6.07 -0.21 -0.18
CA GLU A 27 -6.00 -1.13 0.94
C GLU A 27 -4.54 -1.26 1.39
N MET A 28 -4.30 -1.14 2.69
CA MET A 28 -2.97 -1.41 3.23
C MET A 28 -2.51 -2.80 2.83
N GLN A 29 -1.32 -2.89 2.25
CA GLN A 29 -0.72 -4.17 1.94
C GLN A 29 -0.23 -4.83 3.23
N TRP A 30 -1.04 -5.74 3.75
CA TRP A 30 -0.75 -6.47 4.98
C TRP A 30 0.43 -7.41 4.78
N GLY A 31 1.31 -7.40 5.78
CA GLY A 31 2.55 -8.14 5.76
C GLY A 31 2.35 -9.60 5.39
N SER A 32 2.79 -9.93 4.22
CA SER A 32 3.18 -11.27 3.89
C SER A 32 4.70 -11.32 3.95
N PHE A 33 5.25 -12.46 4.34
CA PHE A 33 6.69 -12.71 4.26
C PHE A 33 7.21 -12.75 2.81
N THR A 34 6.35 -12.46 1.85
CA THR A 34 6.71 -12.36 0.44
C THR A 34 7.27 -10.96 0.17
N ALA A 35 8.45 -10.92 -0.44
CA ALA A 35 9.12 -9.69 -0.84
C ALA A 35 8.41 -9.04 -2.06
N GLU A 36 7.12 -8.77 -1.93
CA GLU A 36 6.36 -8.09 -2.98
C GLU A 36 6.69 -6.60 -3.01
N LYS A 37 6.84 -6.06 -4.22
CA LYS A 37 7.10 -4.64 -4.44
C LYS A 37 5.81 -3.84 -4.28
N THR A 38 5.79 -2.89 -3.35
CA THR A 38 4.71 -1.92 -3.17
C THR A 38 5.17 -0.57 -3.73
N TYR A 39 4.50 -0.05 -4.75
CA TYR A 39 4.93 1.14 -5.46
C TYR A 39 4.32 2.42 -4.90
N SER A 40 5.11 3.52 -4.93
CA SER A 40 4.62 4.88 -4.73
C SER A 40 3.60 5.28 -5.81
N PHE A 41 2.84 6.35 -5.56
CA PHE A 41 1.73 6.80 -6.42
C PHE A 41 2.14 7.01 -7.89
N ASP A 42 3.34 7.49 -8.15
CA ASP A 42 3.90 7.75 -9.48
C ASP A 42 4.90 6.68 -9.94
N LYS A 43 5.10 5.62 -9.13
CA LYS A 43 6.06 4.55 -9.34
C LYS A 43 7.53 4.99 -9.38
N THR A 44 7.87 6.16 -8.83
CA THR A 44 9.27 6.60 -8.69
C THR A 44 10.03 5.70 -7.73
N PHE A 45 9.36 5.25 -6.66
CA PHE A 45 9.92 4.37 -5.64
C PHE A 45 9.07 3.10 -5.49
N TYR A 46 9.69 2.07 -4.94
CA TYR A 46 8.97 0.94 -4.37
C TYR A 46 9.58 0.52 -3.05
N ALA A 47 8.74 -0.02 -2.18
CA ALA A 47 9.14 -0.60 -0.91
C ALA A 47 9.04 -2.13 -0.95
N VAL A 48 9.94 -2.79 -0.24
CA VAL A 48 9.93 -4.23 0.01
C VAL A 48 9.93 -4.45 1.50
N GLN A 49 9.00 -5.27 1.99
CA GLN A 49 8.94 -5.68 3.38
C GLN A 49 9.69 -6.99 3.59
N SER A 50 10.41 -7.08 4.69
CA SER A 50 11.06 -8.29 5.15
C SER A 50 11.07 -8.36 6.67
N VAL A 51 11.54 -9.49 7.20
CA VAL A 51 11.72 -9.67 8.65
C VAL A 51 13.19 -9.95 8.93
N ALA A 52 13.75 -9.22 9.87
CA ALA A 52 15.09 -9.46 10.39
C ALA A 52 15.00 -10.07 11.79
N GLU A 53 15.67 -11.20 11.98
CA GLU A 53 15.82 -11.83 13.29
C GLU A 53 16.94 -11.15 14.07
N LYS A 54 16.67 -10.81 15.33
CA LYS A 54 17.66 -10.35 16.31
C LYS A 54 17.58 -11.22 17.56
N GLU A 55 18.52 -11.07 18.48
CA GLU A 55 18.61 -11.89 19.68
C GLU A 55 17.35 -11.88 20.56
N ASP A 56 16.63 -10.75 20.58
CA ASP A 56 15.45 -10.53 21.44
C ASP A 56 14.10 -10.69 20.73
N ALA A 57 14.05 -10.49 19.41
CA ALA A 57 12.82 -10.57 18.64
C ALA A 57 13.04 -10.48 17.12
N SER A 58 11.98 -10.77 16.37
CA SER A 58 11.90 -10.48 14.94
C SER A 58 11.41 -9.06 14.69
N TYR A 59 12.00 -8.37 13.73
CA TYR A 59 11.67 -6.97 13.40
C TYR A 59 11.27 -6.84 11.94
N ILE A 60 10.26 -6.00 11.69
CA ILE A 60 9.91 -5.58 10.34
C ILE A 60 11.05 -4.73 9.79
N VAL A 61 11.42 -4.98 8.54
CA VAL A 61 12.34 -4.13 7.78
C VAL A 61 11.63 -3.67 6.53
N VAL A 62 11.67 -2.36 6.27
CA VAL A 62 11.16 -1.74 5.06
C VAL A 62 12.34 -1.17 4.30
N ASP A 63 12.65 -1.76 3.16
CA ASP A 63 13.67 -1.30 2.22
C ASP A 63 13.02 -0.53 1.09
N ILE A 64 13.51 0.68 0.81
CA ILE A 64 13.01 1.54 -0.26
C ILE A 64 14.02 1.59 -1.40
N TYR A 65 13.52 1.39 -2.59
CA TYR A 65 14.29 1.33 -3.83
C TYR A 65 13.82 2.38 -4.82
N LYS A 66 14.75 2.85 -5.63
CA LYS A 66 14.43 3.66 -6.81
C LYS A 66 14.06 2.77 -7.98
N THR A 67 12.90 3.02 -8.57
CA THR A 67 12.45 2.28 -9.75
C THR A 67 13.37 2.58 -10.94
N GLY A 68 13.65 1.57 -11.75
CA GLY A 68 14.45 1.72 -12.97
C GLY A 68 15.90 1.23 -12.86
N ASN A 69 16.54 1.39 -11.70
CA ASN A 69 17.89 0.83 -11.45
C ASN A 69 17.94 -0.12 -10.26
N ASP A 70 16.82 -0.33 -9.58
CA ASP A 70 16.67 -1.17 -8.39
C ASP A 70 17.72 -0.84 -7.27
N GLU A 71 18.12 0.43 -7.20
CA GLU A 71 19.01 0.92 -6.17
C GLU A 71 18.28 1.07 -4.84
N LYS A 72 18.76 0.41 -3.79
CA LYS A 72 18.27 0.61 -2.43
C LYS A 72 18.76 1.95 -1.91
N ILE A 73 17.83 2.87 -1.66
CA ILE A 73 18.12 4.25 -1.25
C ILE A 73 17.85 4.52 0.23
N TYR A 74 17.01 3.71 0.85
CA TYR A 74 16.67 3.88 2.26
C TYR A 74 16.25 2.55 2.90
N SER A 75 16.40 2.46 4.24
CA SER A 75 15.97 1.30 5.00
C SER A 75 15.62 1.74 6.43
N PHE A 76 14.53 1.23 6.97
CA PHE A 76 14.14 1.46 8.34
C PHE A 76 13.42 0.26 8.94
N SER A 77 13.36 0.21 10.28
CA SER A 77 12.71 -0.85 11.01
C SER A 77 11.69 -0.24 11.97
N PRO A 78 10.42 -0.16 11.58
CA PRO A 78 9.40 0.58 12.32
C PRO A 78 8.96 -0.12 13.61
N ALA A 79 8.96 -1.45 13.65
CA ALA A 79 8.35 -2.20 14.72
C ALA A 79 8.85 -3.65 14.78
N ARG A 80 8.48 -4.34 15.85
CA ARG A 80 8.61 -5.81 15.92
C ARG A 80 7.62 -6.47 14.96
N ALA A 81 8.04 -7.59 14.37
CA ALA A 81 7.18 -8.42 13.52
C ALA A 81 6.28 -9.30 14.41
N ARG A 82 5.14 -8.73 14.81
CA ARG A 82 4.11 -9.40 15.60
C ARG A 82 2.84 -9.55 14.79
N ASP A 83 1.99 -10.47 15.17
CA ASP A 83 0.67 -10.85 14.65
C ASP A 83 0.31 -10.32 13.25
N PHE A 84 0.22 -9.00 13.10
CA PHE A 84 -0.04 -8.35 11.81
C PHE A 84 0.73 -7.05 11.66
N TRP A 85 1.08 -6.73 10.44
CA TRP A 85 1.57 -5.41 10.01
C TRP A 85 1.26 -5.18 8.53
N GLY A 86 1.32 -3.94 8.12
CA GLY A 86 1.15 -3.56 6.72
C GLY A 86 1.77 -2.20 6.44
N ILE A 87 2.01 -1.94 5.17
CA ILE A 87 2.45 -0.63 4.67
C ILE A 87 1.52 -0.10 3.60
N CYS A 88 1.43 1.22 3.50
CA CYS A 88 0.68 1.89 2.47
C CYS A 88 1.39 3.20 2.08
N TRP A 89 1.56 3.43 0.77
CA TRP A 89 1.99 4.73 0.26
C TRP A 89 0.81 5.70 0.20
N GLU A 90 1.06 6.96 0.49
CA GLU A 90 0.08 8.01 0.19
C GLU A 90 -0.12 8.19 -1.31
N GLU A 91 -1.29 8.72 -1.70
CA GLU A 91 -1.68 8.87 -3.10
C GLU A 91 -1.03 10.06 -3.82
N THR A 92 -0.53 11.04 -3.08
CA THR A 92 -0.02 12.30 -3.63
C THR A 92 1.35 12.70 -3.10
N THR A 93 1.86 11.97 -2.11
CA THR A 93 3.18 12.18 -1.50
C THR A 93 3.98 10.90 -1.47
N TYR A 94 5.24 10.99 -1.07
CA TYR A 94 6.07 9.81 -0.83
C TYR A 94 6.04 9.34 0.63
N ASN A 95 5.07 9.79 1.42
CA ASN A 95 4.90 9.31 2.78
C ASN A 95 4.48 7.84 2.80
N ILE A 96 4.95 7.11 3.78
CA ILE A 96 4.62 5.70 3.99
C ILE A 96 3.94 5.57 5.35
N TRP A 97 2.78 4.96 5.34
CA TRP A 97 2.04 4.59 6.53
C TRP A 97 2.31 3.14 6.89
N ILE A 98 2.61 2.93 8.16
CA ILE A 98 2.82 1.62 8.75
C ILE A 98 1.68 1.36 9.72
N GLN A 99 1.10 0.17 9.68
CA GLN A 99 0.24 -0.32 10.75
C GLN A 99 0.77 -1.64 11.28
N SER A 100 0.83 -1.78 12.59
CA SER A 100 1.39 -2.96 13.24
C SER A 100 0.72 -3.21 14.58
N ALA A 101 0.60 -4.48 14.97
CA ALA A 101 0.12 -4.89 16.29
C ALA A 101 1.04 -4.42 17.44
N ASP A 102 2.31 -4.11 17.13
CA ASP A 102 3.31 -3.69 18.13
C ASP A 102 3.20 -2.19 18.47
N VAL A 103 3.05 -1.34 17.46
CA VAL A 103 3.18 0.12 17.62
C VAL A 103 1.96 0.91 17.15
N GLY A 104 0.92 0.25 16.62
CA GLY A 104 -0.24 0.92 16.04
C GLY A 104 0.05 1.51 14.65
N VAL A 105 -0.39 2.74 14.42
CA VAL A 105 -0.27 3.43 13.13
C VAL A 105 0.82 4.49 13.21
N LEU A 106 1.78 4.44 12.29
CA LEU A 106 2.90 5.37 12.19
C LEU A 106 2.98 5.94 10.77
N CYS A 107 3.37 7.22 10.67
CA CYS A 107 3.73 7.86 9.40
C CYS A 107 5.24 8.05 9.30
N TYR A 108 5.81 7.63 8.18
CA TYR A 108 7.16 7.98 7.78
C TYR A 108 7.09 9.01 6.67
N GLU A 109 7.36 10.25 7.02
CA GLU A 109 7.28 11.41 6.13
C GLU A 109 8.54 11.51 5.28
N TYR A 110 8.34 11.70 3.97
CA TYR A 110 9.43 11.88 3.02
C TYR A 110 9.92 13.33 3.03
N GLN A 111 11.21 13.49 3.26
CA GLN A 111 11.90 14.78 3.15
C GLN A 111 13.32 14.59 2.60
N ASP A 112 13.62 15.22 1.48
CA ASP A 112 14.97 15.29 0.90
C ASP A 112 15.67 13.92 0.72
N GLY A 113 14.93 12.90 0.30
CA GLY A 113 15.46 11.55 0.06
C GLY A 113 15.45 10.63 1.28
N CYS A 114 14.93 11.07 2.41
CA CYS A 114 14.83 10.32 3.64
C CYS A 114 13.37 10.15 4.10
N TRP A 115 13.09 9.09 4.83
CA TRP A 115 11.78 8.85 5.46
C TRP A 115 11.95 8.93 6.99
N ASN A 116 11.39 9.97 7.59
CA ASN A 116 11.49 10.25 9.00
C ASN A 116 10.16 9.96 9.71
N LEU A 117 10.24 9.34 10.90
CA LEU A 117 9.04 9.10 11.70
C LEU A 117 8.42 10.43 12.12
N ASN A 118 7.13 10.61 11.80
CA ASN A 118 6.29 11.70 12.30
C ASN A 118 5.20 11.13 13.21
N GLU A 119 5.41 11.20 14.51
CA GLU A 119 4.48 10.66 15.52
C GLU A 119 3.20 11.48 15.69
N ASN A 120 3.16 12.69 15.13
CA ASN A 120 2.03 13.61 15.28
C ASN A 120 1.08 13.58 14.07
N GLU A 121 1.41 12.83 13.04
CA GLU A 121 0.59 12.79 11.84
C GLU A 121 -0.69 11.99 12.09
N VAL A 122 -1.81 12.51 11.59
CA VAL A 122 -3.11 11.85 11.67
C VAL A 122 -3.36 11.08 10.38
N ARG A 123 -3.63 9.79 10.51
CA ARG A 123 -3.91 8.91 9.38
C ARG A 123 -5.03 9.49 8.49
N PRO A 124 -4.78 9.71 7.19
CA PRO A 124 -5.81 10.09 6.23
C PRO A 124 -6.92 9.04 6.14
N LYS A 125 -8.16 9.48 5.88
CA LYS A 125 -9.31 8.58 5.78
C LYS A 125 -9.22 7.59 4.61
N GLU A 126 -8.46 7.94 3.59
CA GLU A 126 -8.21 7.12 2.40
C GLU A 126 -7.35 5.90 2.72
N ILE A 127 -6.57 5.97 3.80
CA ILE A 127 -5.76 4.86 4.28
C ILE A 127 -6.57 4.03 5.26
N ILE A 128 -7.24 3.01 4.75
CA ILE A 128 -8.12 2.14 5.51
C ILE A 128 -7.30 1.01 6.13
N SER A 129 -7.52 0.77 7.41
CA SER A 129 -6.99 -0.38 8.11
C SER A 129 -7.90 -1.59 7.94
N LYS A 130 -7.32 -2.76 7.80
CA LYS A 130 -8.06 -4.03 7.80
C LYS A 130 -8.83 -4.28 9.11
N TYR A 131 -8.46 -3.60 10.19
CA TYR A 131 -8.98 -3.80 11.54
C TYR A 131 -9.75 -2.58 12.08
N ASP A 132 -10.07 -1.62 11.21
CA ASP A 132 -10.96 -0.48 11.54
C ASP A 132 -12.42 -0.92 11.58
#